data_3723f247fb95141fecda849d63103394
#
_entry.id   3723f247fb95141fecda849d63103394
#
_cell.length_a   1.000
_cell.length_b   1.000
_cell.length_c   1.000
_cell.angle_alpha   90.00
_cell.angle_beta   90.00
_cell.angle_gamma   90.00
#
_symmetry.space_group_name_H-M   'P 1'
#
loop_
_entity.id
_entity.type
_entity.pdbx_description
1 polymer ?
#
loop_
_entity_poly.entity_id
_entity_poly.type
_entity_poly.pdbx_seq_one_letter_code
_entity_poly.pdbx_strand_id
1 'polypeptide(L)'
;KEDLRNATDHIHIGYYIFNDDELGHELLEILIEKAQEGVEVLVLYDALGARFTKQKFWKKLHDAGGRSEAFFGYTFGIISLRMNYRNHRKIVVIDGKIGYVGGFNIGDEYLGKGKLGHWRDTHLRIRGNAVLSLQARFFIDWNATASERYQKTFSGRYFPTLECLGDTAMQIVSTG
;
A
#
# COMPACT_ATOMS: atom_id res chain seq x y z
N LYS A 1 6.88 -3.43 10.19
CA LYS A 1 7.86 -4.36 9.62
C LYS A 1 7.61 -5.80 10.09
N GLU A 2 7.43 -6.04 11.39
CA GLU A 2 7.16 -7.37 11.95
C GLU A 2 5.95 -8.05 11.30
N ASP A 3 4.81 -7.36 11.22
CA ASP A 3 3.61 -7.94 10.59
C ASP A 3 3.83 -8.26 9.10
N LEU A 4 4.63 -7.47 8.37
CA LEU A 4 5.00 -7.78 6.99
C LEU A 4 5.82 -9.08 6.89
N ARG A 5 6.80 -9.27 7.78
CA ARG A 5 7.61 -10.50 7.81
C ARG A 5 6.77 -11.73 8.17
N ASN A 6 5.72 -11.55 8.95
CA ASN A 6 4.81 -12.63 9.38
C ASN A 6 3.67 -12.90 8.39
N ALA A 7 3.59 -12.18 7.27
CA ALA A 7 2.58 -12.41 6.24
C ALA A 7 2.70 -13.82 5.63
N THR A 8 1.58 -14.46 5.37
CA THR A 8 1.52 -15.85 4.88
C THR A 8 0.73 -16.01 3.59
N ASP A 9 -0.13 -15.07 3.24
CA ASP A 9 -0.97 -15.14 2.03
C ASP A 9 -0.78 -13.92 1.12
N HIS A 10 -1.01 -12.69 1.64
CA HIS A 10 -0.87 -11.50 0.82
C HIS A 10 -0.50 -10.25 1.62
N ILE A 11 0.21 -9.34 0.93
CA ILE A 11 0.55 -7.98 1.39
C ILE A 11 0.07 -6.99 0.32
N HIS A 12 -0.88 -6.15 0.67
CA HIS A 12 -1.39 -5.10 -0.19
C HIS A 12 -1.06 -3.74 0.40
N ILE A 13 -0.31 -2.93 -0.34
CA ILE A 13 0.20 -1.63 0.11
C ILE A 13 -0.28 -0.54 -0.84
N GLY A 14 -0.99 0.47 -0.33
CA GLY A 14 -1.35 1.67 -1.05
C GLY A 14 -0.78 2.91 -0.35
N TYR A 15 0.14 3.64 -1.00
CA TYR A 15 0.75 4.84 -0.44
C TYR A 15 0.82 5.99 -1.43
N TYR A 16 0.62 7.22 -0.95
CA TYR A 16 0.85 8.41 -1.75
C TYR A 16 2.33 8.59 -2.07
N ILE A 17 3.20 8.54 -1.05
CA ILE A 17 4.66 8.60 -1.20
C ILE A 17 5.25 7.26 -0.76
N PHE A 18 6.11 6.73 -1.60
CA PHE A 18 7.01 5.61 -1.30
C PHE A 18 8.39 5.99 -1.87
N ASN A 19 9.28 6.47 -1.01
CA ASN A 19 10.56 7.03 -1.43
C ASN A 19 11.62 5.94 -1.69
N ASP A 20 12.54 6.27 -2.60
CA ASP A 20 13.79 5.52 -2.86
C ASP A 20 14.87 6.02 -1.89
N ASP A 21 14.68 5.71 -0.58
CA ASP A 21 15.53 6.08 0.54
C ASP A 21 15.76 4.88 1.48
N GLU A 22 16.43 5.08 2.63
CA GLU A 22 16.79 3.99 3.54
C GLU A 22 15.56 3.20 4.02
N LEU A 23 14.51 3.89 4.46
CA LEU A 23 13.24 3.24 4.88
C LEU A 23 12.57 2.52 3.72
N GLY A 24 12.54 3.16 2.55
CA GLY A 24 11.95 2.57 1.34
C GLY A 24 12.67 1.30 0.91
N HIS A 25 13.99 1.29 0.95
CA HIS A 25 14.78 0.09 0.65
C HIS A 25 14.57 -1.02 1.67
N GLU A 26 14.56 -0.70 2.96
CA GLU A 26 14.33 -1.69 4.03
C GLU A 26 12.95 -2.37 3.87
N LEU A 27 11.92 -1.61 3.57
CA LEU A 27 10.60 -2.17 3.33
C LEU A 27 10.56 -2.98 2.03
N LEU A 28 11.20 -2.48 0.96
CA LEU A 28 11.28 -3.19 -0.31
C LEU A 28 11.95 -4.56 -0.17
N GLU A 29 13.02 -4.67 0.62
CA GLU A 29 13.70 -5.94 0.89
C GLU A 29 12.74 -6.95 1.55
N ILE A 30 11.99 -6.54 2.58
CA ILE A 30 10.98 -7.41 3.21
C ILE A 30 9.93 -7.86 2.19
N LEU A 31 9.46 -6.97 1.32
CA LEU A 31 8.48 -7.28 0.30
C LEU A 31 9.02 -8.27 -0.75
N ILE A 32 10.31 -8.15 -1.11
CA ILE A 32 10.99 -9.07 -2.02
C ILE A 32 11.09 -10.46 -1.39
N GLU A 33 11.56 -10.55 -0.14
CA GLU A 33 11.64 -11.81 0.62
C GLU A 33 10.27 -12.50 0.65
N LYS A 34 9.21 -11.78 1.00
CA LYS A 34 7.86 -12.33 1.05
C LYS A 34 7.34 -12.79 -0.32
N ALA A 35 7.62 -12.04 -1.39
CA ALA A 35 7.26 -12.44 -2.75
C ALA A 35 7.99 -13.73 -3.17
N GLN A 36 9.27 -13.90 -2.80
CA GLN A 36 10.04 -15.12 -3.05
C GLN A 36 9.51 -16.33 -2.27
N GLU A 37 8.92 -16.09 -1.08
CA GLU A 37 8.24 -17.12 -0.29
C GLU A 37 6.85 -17.50 -0.86
N GLY A 38 6.40 -16.84 -1.94
CA GLY A 38 5.11 -17.10 -2.59
C GLY A 38 3.95 -16.28 -2.02
N VAL A 39 4.22 -15.31 -1.12
CA VAL A 39 3.21 -14.36 -0.66
C VAL A 39 2.88 -13.38 -1.80
N GLU A 40 1.60 -13.14 -2.05
CA GLU A 40 1.19 -12.14 -3.04
C GLU A 40 1.52 -10.74 -2.55
N VAL A 41 2.39 -10.00 -3.23
CA VAL A 41 2.77 -8.65 -2.88
C VAL A 41 2.31 -7.66 -3.96
N LEU A 42 1.39 -6.75 -3.59
CA LEU A 42 0.88 -5.70 -4.46
C LEU A 42 1.14 -4.33 -3.84
N VAL A 43 1.82 -3.46 -4.60
CA VAL A 43 2.13 -2.09 -4.17
C VAL A 43 1.51 -1.08 -5.13
N LEU A 44 0.62 -0.24 -4.63
CA LEU A 44 0.03 0.88 -5.35
C LEU A 44 0.64 2.18 -4.81
N TYR A 45 1.26 2.97 -5.66
CA TYR A 45 1.82 4.27 -5.28
C TYR A 45 1.30 5.38 -6.21
N ASP A 46 1.23 6.61 -5.70
CA ASP A 46 0.81 7.73 -6.54
C ASP A 46 1.98 8.20 -7.43
N ALA A 47 1.74 8.37 -8.73
CA ALA A 47 2.78 8.75 -9.69
C ALA A 47 3.41 10.11 -9.41
N LEU A 48 2.66 11.06 -8.82
CA LEU A 48 3.19 12.37 -8.45
C LEU A 48 3.87 12.34 -7.09
N GLY A 49 3.24 11.71 -6.09
CA GLY A 49 3.78 11.59 -4.74
C GLY A 49 5.12 10.85 -4.72
N ALA A 50 5.23 9.77 -5.48
CA ALA A 50 6.44 8.97 -5.62
C ALA A 50 7.26 9.29 -6.88
N ARG A 51 7.19 10.53 -7.41
CA ARG A 51 7.86 10.93 -8.68
C ARG A 51 9.37 10.73 -8.70
N PHE A 52 10.02 10.68 -7.56
CA PHE A 52 11.46 10.43 -7.45
C PHE A 52 11.81 8.94 -7.38
N THR A 53 10.84 8.08 -7.13
CA THR A 53 11.01 6.63 -7.08
C THR A 53 10.90 6.06 -8.49
N LYS A 54 12.03 5.73 -9.08
CA LYS A 54 12.11 5.28 -10.48
C LYS A 54 11.65 3.83 -10.62
N GLN A 55 11.24 3.44 -11.83
CA GLN A 55 10.82 2.06 -12.17
C GLN A 55 11.88 1.00 -11.80
N LYS A 56 13.18 1.34 -11.89
CA LYS A 56 14.27 0.45 -11.51
C LYS A 56 14.24 0.04 -10.04
N PHE A 57 13.66 0.88 -9.14
CA PHE A 57 13.49 0.59 -7.72
C PHE A 57 12.61 -0.65 -7.53
N TRP A 58 11.54 -0.77 -8.31
CA TRP A 58 10.58 -1.87 -8.22
C TRP A 58 11.02 -3.14 -8.96
N LYS A 59 12.10 -3.06 -9.78
CA LYS A 59 12.50 -4.18 -10.64
C LYS A 59 12.73 -5.48 -9.85
N LYS A 60 13.44 -5.42 -8.73
CA LYS A 60 13.72 -6.60 -7.90
C LYS A 60 12.44 -7.23 -7.33
N LEU A 61 11.44 -6.41 -6.95
CA LEU A 61 10.15 -6.90 -6.51
C LEU A 61 9.42 -7.64 -7.64
N HIS A 62 9.44 -7.07 -8.85
CA HIS A 62 8.83 -7.72 -10.01
C HIS A 62 9.53 -9.03 -10.38
N ASP A 63 10.86 -9.06 -10.34
CA ASP A 63 11.67 -10.26 -10.59
C ASP A 63 11.37 -11.36 -9.54
N ALA A 64 11.00 -10.99 -8.32
CA ALA A 64 10.58 -11.90 -7.25
C ALA A 64 9.10 -12.35 -7.32
N GLY A 65 8.34 -11.86 -8.30
CA GLY A 65 6.92 -12.21 -8.49
C GLY A 65 5.93 -11.24 -7.88
N GLY A 66 6.37 -10.24 -7.12
CA GLY A 66 5.54 -9.14 -6.63
C GLY A 66 5.21 -8.14 -7.73
N ARG A 67 4.36 -7.15 -7.43
CA ARG A 67 3.94 -6.16 -8.41
C ARG A 67 3.77 -4.78 -7.80
N SER A 68 4.12 -3.76 -8.58
CA SER A 68 3.84 -2.37 -8.26
C SER A 68 3.15 -1.67 -9.43
N GLU A 69 2.18 -0.82 -9.13
CA GLU A 69 1.45 -0.02 -10.11
C GLU A 69 1.41 1.44 -9.66
N ALA A 70 1.51 2.36 -10.64
CA ALA A 70 1.48 3.80 -10.39
C ALA A 70 0.07 4.34 -10.60
N PHE A 71 -0.60 4.77 -9.55
CA PHE A 71 -1.91 5.42 -9.63
C PHE A 71 -1.78 6.72 -10.42
N PHE A 72 -2.60 6.85 -11.49
CA PHE A 72 -2.48 7.93 -12.49
C PHE A 72 -1.06 8.11 -13.03
N GLY A 73 -0.43 6.99 -13.44
CA GLY A 73 0.82 7.02 -14.19
C GLY A 73 0.74 7.94 -15.41
N TYR A 74 1.84 8.58 -15.75
CA TYR A 74 1.90 9.48 -16.89
C TYR A 74 1.61 8.74 -18.20
N THR A 75 0.40 8.89 -18.73
CA THR A 75 0.16 8.67 -20.15
C THR A 75 0.71 9.88 -20.90
N PHE A 76 1.71 9.67 -21.73
CA PHE A 76 2.36 10.70 -22.53
C PHE A 76 1.31 11.59 -23.23
N GLY A 77 1.36 12.90 -22.98
CA GLY A 77 0.77 13.90 -23.87
C GLY A 77 -0.54 14.56 -23.46
N ILE A 78 -1.16 14.21 -22.36
CA ILE A 78 -2.35 14.93 -21.89
C ILE A 78 -2.02 15.59 -20.56
N ILE A 79 -1.92 16.94 -20.54
CA ILE A 79 -2.07 17.75 -19.34
C ILE A 79 -3.51 17.48 -18.87
N SER A 80 -3.67 16.46 -18.06
CA SER A 80 -4.97 16.02 -17.62
C SER A 80 -5.50 17.04 -16.59
N LEU A 81 -6.69 17.59 -16.85
CA LEU A 81 -7.51 18.31 -15.88
C LEU A 81 -7.76 17.48 -14.57
N ARG A 82 -7.37 16.20 -14.58
CA ARG A 82 -7.41 15.27 -13.46
C ARG A 82 -6.17 15.33 -12.55
N MET A 83 -5.28 16.31 -12.69
CA MET A 83 -4.11 16.45 -11.83
C MET A 83 -4.45 16.58 -10.33
N ASN A 84 -5.67 16.97 -9.99
CA ASN A 84 -6.15 17.05 -8.61
C ASN A 84 -6.68 15.72 -8.04
N TYR A 85 -6.92 14.70 -8.88
CA TYR A 85 -7.32 13.37 -8.42
C TYR A 85 -6.08 12.57 -8.03
N ARG A 86 -5.69 12.61 -6.75
CA ARG A 86 -4.54 11.91 -6.21
C ARG A 86 -4.96 10.88 -5.17
N ASN A 87 -4.29 9.74 -5.17
CA ASN A 87 -4.50 8.74 -4.13
C ASN A 87 -3.66 9.08 -2.89
N HIS A 88 -4.18 9.96 -2.04
CA HIS A 88 -3.49 10.38 -0.82
C HIS A 88 -3.65 9.39 0.34
N ARG A 89 -4.18 8.20 0.09
CA ARG A 89 -4.39 7.15 1.11
C ARG A 89 -3.08 6.48 1.48
N LYS A 90 -2.98 6.04 2.73
CA LYS A 90 -1.91 5.22 3.25
C LYS A 90 -2.57 4.01 3.88
N ILE A 91 -2.57 2.91 3.16
CA ILE A 91 -3.26 1.67 3.53
C ILE A 91 -2.27 0.51 3.39
N VAL A 92 -2.21 -0.34 4.41
CA VAL A 92 -1.59 -1.67 4.28
C VAL A 92 -2.61 -2.70 4.74
N VAL A 93 -2.76 -3.77 4.00
CA VAL A 93 -3.52 -4.95 4.42
C VAL A 93 -2.62 -6.17 4.32
N ILE A 94 -2.61 -6.97 5.38
CA ILE A 94 -1.81 -8.18 5.49
C ILE A 94 -2.76 -9.34 5.79
N ASP A 95 -2.79 -10.34 4.91
CA ASP A 95 -3.60 -11.57 5.00
C ASP A 95 -5.10 -11.32 5.22
N GLY A 96 -5.62 -10.12 4.91
CA GLY A 96 -6.97 -9.71 5.23
C GLY A 96 -7.27 -9.61 6.74
N LYS A 97 -6.26 -9.73 7.60
CA LYS A 97 -6.39 -9.83 9.07
C LYS A 97 -5.84 -8.64 9.82
N ILE A 98 -4.82 -7.99 9.27
CA ILE A 98 -4.16 -6.82 9.86
C ILE A 98 -4.24 -5.69 8.85
N GLY A 99 -4.67 -4.52 9.32
CA GLY A 99 -4.73 -3.30 8.53
C GLY A 99 -3.93 -2.17 9.15
N TYR A 100 -3.36 -1.33 8.31
CA TYR A 100 -2.77 -0.06 8.72
C TYR A 100 -3.38 1.07 7.92
N VAL A 101 -3.70 2.16 8.59
CA VAL A 101 -4.21 3.39 7.98
C VAL A 101 -3.77 4.61 8.79
N GLY A 102 -3.39 5.68 8.11
CA GLY A 102 -2.98 6.91 8.81
C GLY A 102 -2.32 7.94 7.92
N GLY A 103 -1.57 8.86 8.51
CA GLY A 103 -0.97 9.98 7.82
C GLY A 103 0.47 9.77 7.36
N PHE A 104 1.27 8.89 7.99
CA PHE A 104 2.64 8.63 7.58
C PHE A 104 2.74 8.08 6.17
N ASN A 105 3.64 8.63 5.37
CA ASN A 105 4.11 7.99 4.14
C ASN A 105 5.38 7.16 4.41
N ILE A 106 5.90 6.54 3.35
CA ILE A 106 7.16 5.78 3.40
C ILE A 106 8.27 6.70 2.90
N GLY A 107 9.13 7.08 3.84
CA GLY A 107 10.27 7.96 3.61
C GLY A 107 10.96 8.33 4.90
N ASP A 108 12.28 8.55 4.83
CA ASP A 108 13.14 8.88 5.96
C ASP A 108 12.74 10.18 6.66
N GLU A 109 12.13 11.11 5.93
CA GLU A 109 11.63 12.37 6.49
C GLU A 109 10.56 12.14 7.56
N TYR A 110 9.73 11.10 7.42
CA TYR A 110 8.70 10.74 8.41
C TYR A 110 9.28 10.09 9.67
N LEU A 111 10.55 9.67 9.63
CA LEU A 111 11.31 9.21 10.78
C LEU A 111 12.11 10.33 11.46
N GLY A 112 11.89 11.58 11.05
CA GLY A 112 12.61 12.74 11.60
C GLY A 112 14.02 12.94 11.03
N LYS A 113 14.40 12.20 9.97
CA LYS A 113 15.70 12.34 9.29
C LYS A 113 15.70 13.45 8.23
N GLY A 114 14.56 14.11 7.98
CA GLY A 114 14.44 15.16 6.98
C GLY A 114 14.76 16.56 7.52
N LYS A 115 14.83 17.56 6.61
CA LYS A 115 15.07 18.98 6.94
C LYS A 115 14.00 19.60 7.83
N LEU A 116 12.80 19.03 7.86
CA LEU A 116 11.66 19.49 8.69
C LEU A 116 11.77 19.00 10.14
N GLY A 117 12.78 18.20 10.48
CA GLY A 117 13.00 17.69 11.83
C GLY A 117 11.96 16.63 12.24
N HIS A 118 11.56 16.65 13.52
CA HIS A 118 10.63 15.66 14.05
C HIS A 118 9.23 15.77 13.41
N TRP A 119 8.83 14.70 12.72
CA TRP A 119 7.49 14.60 12.13
C TRP A 119 6.54 13.86 13.08
N ARG A 120 5.39 14.46 13.37
CA ARG A 120 4.34 13.82 14.16
C ARG A 120 3.10 13.60 13.30
N ASP A 121 2.65 12.37 13.25
CA ASP A 121 1.41 11.98 12.60
C ASP A 121 0.75 10.83 13.37
N THR A 122 -0.47 10.46 12.98
CA THR A 122 -1.18 9.33 13.58
C THR A 122 -1.33 8.22 12.56
N HIS A 123 -0.99 7.01 12.96
CA HIS A 123 -1.13 5.80 12.14
C HIS A 123 -1.67 4.68 13.02
N LEU A 124 -2.74 4.05 12.57
CA LEU A 124 -3.44 3.01 13.30
C LEU A 124 -3.04 1.64 12.76
N ARG A 125 -2.81 0.70 13.67
CA ARG A 125 -2.79 -0.74 13.41
C ARG A 125 -4.14 -1.31 13.84
N ILE A 126 -4.83 -1.96 12.91
CA ILE A 126 -6.22 -2.42 13.08
C ILE A 126 -6.25 -3.95 12.93
N ARG A 127 -7.10 -4.61 13.72
CA ARG A 127 -7.47 -6.01 13.57
C ARG A 127 -8.99 -6.12 13.63
N GLY A 128 -9.56 -7.18 13.04
CA GLY A 128 -11.00 -7.40 12.99
C GLY A 128 -11.65 -6.85 11.71
N ASN A 129 -12.98 -6.81 11.68
CA ASN A 129 -13.75 -6.62 10.44
C ASN A 129 -13.50 -5.30 9.70
N ALA A 130 -13.03 -4.24 10.37
CA ALA A 130 -12.67 -2.98 9.72
C ALA A 130 -11.54 -3.14 8.69
N VAL A 131 -10.69 -4.17 8.83
CA VAL A 131 -9.64 -4.51 7.86
C VAL A 131 -10.23 -4.84 6.50
N LEU A 132 -11.38 -5.50 6.46
CA LEU A 132 -12.05 -5.89 5.21
C LEU A 132 -12.49 -4.67 4.40
N SER A 133 -12.85 -3.57 5.08
CA SER A 133 -13.16 -2.30 4.41
C SER A 133 -11.92 -1.66 3.80
N LEU A 134 -10.76 -1.75 4.46
CA LEU A 134 -9.47 -1.32 3.89
C LEU A 134 -9.08 -2.18 2.68
N GLN A 135 -9.28 -3.50 2.77
CA GLN A 135 -9.04 -4.43 1.66
C GLN A 135 -9.92 -4.11 0.45
N ALA A 136 -11.21 -3.87 0.67
CA ALA A 136 -12.13 -3.47 -0.38
C ALA A 136 -11.70 -2.16 -1.04
N ARG A 137 -11.29 -1.15 -0.24
CA ARG A 137 -10.81 0.12 -0.77
C ARG A 137 -9.53 -0.04 -1.58
N PHE A 138 -8.58 -0.84 -1.11
CA PHE A 138 -7.38 -1.14 -1.88
C PHE A 138 -7.72 -1.78 -3.23
N PHE A 139 -8.63 -2.75 -3.28
CA PHE A 139 -9.03 -3.42 -4.52
C PHE A 139 -9.70 -2.47 -5.53
N ILE A 140 -10.52 -1.53 -5.05
CA ILE A 140 -11.12 -0.52 -5.92
C ILE A 140 -10.02 0.33 -6.59
N ASP A 141 -9.05 0.81 -5.81
CA ASP A 141 -7.95 1.64 -6.31
C ASP A 141 -6.99 0.82 -7.20
N TRP A 142 -6.69 -0.42 -6.82
CA TRP A 142 -5.86 -1.33 -7.59
C TRP A 142 -6.48 -1.65 -8.95
N ASN A 143 -7.74 -2.07 -8.98
CA ASN A 143 -8.43 -2.44 -10.20
C ASN A 143 -8.68 -1.25 -11.15
N ALA A 144 -8.79 -0.05 -10.60
CA ALA A 144 -8.85 1.17 -11.42
C ALA A 144 -7.50 1.53 -12.09
N THR A 145 -6.41 0.93 -11.62
CA THR A 145 -5.03 1.25 -12.06
C THR A 145 -4.38 0.13 -12.85
N ALA A 146 -4.49 -1.10 -12.35
CA ALA A 146 -3.83 -2.26 -12.92
C ALA A 146 -4.49 -2.70 -14.24
N SER A 147 -3.67 -3.22 -15.18
CA SER A 147 -4.20 -3.84 -16.39
C SER A 147 -5.08 -5.04 -16.06
N GLU A 148 -6.05 -5.37 -16.95
CA GLU A 148 -7.08 -6.40 -16.73
C GLU A 148 -6.54 -7.72 -16.17
N ARG A 149 -5.41 -8.21 -16.71
CA ARG A 149 -4.78 -9.47 -16.27
C ARG A 149 -4.31 -9.48 -14.80
N TYR A 150 -4.18 -8.31 -14.18
CA TYR A 150 -3.73 -8.16 -12.80
C TYR A 150 -4.82 -7.67 -11.86
N GLN A 151 -6.01 -7.41 -12.38
CA GLN A 151 -7.16 -7.06 -11.54
C GLN A 151 -7.50 -8.19 -10.58
N LYS A 152 -8.05 -7.83 -9.43
CA LYS A 152 -8.39 -8.76 -8.36
C LYS A 152 -9.89 -8.86 -8.19
N THR A 153 -10.35 -10.08 -7.95
CA THR A 153 -11.75 -10.36 -7.63
C THR A 153 -11.96 -10.44 -6.14
N PHE A 154 -13.11 -9.98 -5.68
CA PHE A 154 -13.52 -10.12 -4.29
C PHE A 154 -13.80 -11.60 -4.00
N SER A 155 -12.94 -12.24 -3.24
CA SER A 155 -13.03 -13.67 -2.90
C SER A 155 -12.75 -13.90 -1.41
N GLY A 156 -13.18 -15.02 -0.87
CA GLY A 156 -12.95 -15.39 0.52
C GLY A 156 -11.48 -15.46 0.92
N ARG A 157 -10.57 -15.64 -0.04
CA ARG A 157 -9.13 -15.56 0.21
C ARG A 157 -8.72 -14.21 0.81
N TYR A 158 -9.23 -13.12 0.24
CA TYR A 158 -8.88 -11.75 0.64
C TYR A 158 -9.80 -11.18 1.70
N PHE A 159 -10.96 -11.82 1.91
CA PHE A 159 -11.99 -11.42 2.86
C PHE A 159 -12.31 -12.60 3.79
N PRO A 160 -11.35 -12.99 4.64
CA PRO A 160 -11.57 -14.10 5.57
C PRO A 160 -12.63 -13.74 6.60
N THR A 161 -13.30 -14.77 7.14
CA THR A 161 -14.12 -14.59 8.33
C THR A 161 -13.20 -14.29 9.52
N LEU A 162 -13.43 -13.18 10.19
CA LEU A 162 -12.62 -12.72 11.32
C LEU A 162 -13.40 -12.85 12.61
N GLU A 163 -12.69 -13.25 13.67
CA GLU A 163 -13.22 -13.21 15.03
C GLU A 163 -13.33 -11.76 15.51
N CYS A 164 -14.34 -11.47 16.32
CA CYS A 164 -14.44 -10.19 17.00
C CYS A 164 -13.40 -10.15 18.13
N LEU A 165 -12.42 -9.26 18.00
CA LEU A 165 -11.27 -9.17 18.91
C LEU A 165 -11.45 -8.13 20.03
N GLY A 166 -12.62 -7.50 20.13
CA GLY A 166 -12.91 -6.45 21.08
C GLY A 166 -14.28 -5.83 20.83
N ASP A 167 -14.63 -4.86 21.63
CA ASP A 167 -15.91 -4.14 21.63
C ASP A 167 -15.85 -2.75 21.00
N THR A 168 -14.69 -2.35 20.46
CA THR A 168 -14.50 -1.05 19.81
C THR A 168 -15.15 -1.04 18.44
N ALA A 169 -16.20 -0.22 18.28
CA ALA A 169 -16.81 0.01 16.98
C ALA A 169 -15.90 0.91 16.11
N MET A 170 -15.71 0.52 14.84
CA MET A 170 -14.93 1.29 13.88
C MET A 170 -15.65 1.36 12.54
N GLN A 171 -15.71 2.55 11.94
CA GLN A 171 -16.20 2.78 10.59
C GLN A 171 -15.06 3.33 9.73
N ILE A 172 -14.83 2.73 8.57
CA ILE A 172 -13.91 3.25 7.55
C ILE A 172 -14.71 4.12 6.59
N VAL A 173 -14.38 5.38 6.52
CA VAL A 173 -14.97 6.35 5.58
C VAL A 173 -13.89 6.74 4.58
N SER A 174 -14.19 6.61 3.30
CA SER A 174 -13.30 7.04 2.22
C SER A 174 -14.00 8.10 1.36
N THR A 175 -13.27 9.16 1.04
CA THR A 175 -13.71 10.23 0.12
C THR A 175 -12.88 10.19 -1.16
N GLY A 176 -13.45 10.67 -2.26
CA GLY A 176 -12.80 10.77 -3.58
C GLY A 176 -13.15 9.67 -4.54
#